data_15d867a590e046d1b664e4a6c637f89f
#
_entry.id   15d867a590e046d1b664e4a6c637f89f
#
_cell.length_a   1.000
_cell.length_b   1.000
_cell.length_c   1.000
_cell.angle_alpha   90.00
_cell.angle_beta   90.00
_cell.angle_gamma   90.00
#
_symmetry.space_group_name_H-M   'P 1'
#
loop_
_entity.id
_entity.type
_entity.pdbx_description
1 polymer ?
#
loop_
_entity_poly.entity_id
_entity_poly.type
_entity_poly.pdbx_seq_one_letter_code
_entity_poly.pdbx_strand_id
1 'polypeptide(L)'
;MTEQAPAPAPVPGLVPRPAYAVWTGGTGARPASVYGEGAQAAARLLGLETGGRGTQRRGRIELRLEESGGACLEAYRLVSATDGVTITAAGRAGLLHGVRTLAQLGAAPPLGEIVDAPRYAYRGGMLDVARHFFGVPEVLDYVDLLAAYKFNHLHLHLTDDQGWRIAVGALPRLAEVGGAGGYYSAEDYRRIVSYAGERHITVVPEVDLPGHTNAALAAYPELAVPGETSQLPYVEREVGRSRVDTDSERVFAFVDTVVRELAALTPGPLLHVGGDEALRIGAADYARFMTRVGGIVRAHGKQPMAWDEAALAGPATVDVVQVWRPRRHTGPPVDEAVRAAARGGARLVMSPADRTYLDMKYDADTPLGTDWAGTVGLRDAYDWDPAAYLPGLPGGAVVGVEAPLWTETIADAAGLQRMLLPRLPAIAEVAWSPQQVRDWDDFARRITAHGRLWTADRLAWTAADGVDWAAGSGAA
;
A
#
# COMPACT_ATOMS: atom_id res chain seq x y z
N MET A 1 41.24 15.73 18.57
CA MET A 1 39.90 16.27 18.85
C MET A 1 39.15 16.21 17.52
N THR A 2 38.39 15.16 17.30
CA THR A 2 37.51 15.05 16.15
C THR A 2 36.29 15.91 16.44
N GLU A 3 36.14 17.00 15.71
CA GLU A 3 35.01 17.88 15.73
C GLU A 3 33.77 17.04 15.37
N GLN A 4 32.90 16.80 16.33
CA GLN A 4 31.61 16.13 16.12
C GLN A 4 30.79 17.02 15.22
N ALA A 5 30.41 16.53 14.04
CA ALA A 5 29.50 17.26 13.17
C ALA A 5 28.25 17.69 13.98
N PRO A 6 27.77 18.94 13.82
CA PRO A 6 26.61 19.41 14.56
C PRO A 6 25.42 18.48 14.30
N ALA A 7 24.67 18.17 15.36
CA ALA A 7 23.45 17.38 15.23
C ALA A 7 22.54 18.01 14.16
N PRO A 8 21.98 17.22 13.23
CA PRO A 8 21.12 17.75 12.20
C PRO A 8 19.95 18.49 12.84
N ALA A 9 19.67 19.69 12.31
CA ALA A 9 18.54 20.50 12.78
C ALA A 9 17.24 19.68 12.71
N PRO A 10 16.32 19.84 13.67
CA PRO A 10 15.09 19.06 13.71
C PRO A 10 14.28 19.27 12.43
N VAL A 11 13.91 18.17 11.79
CA VAL A 11 13.08 18.19 10.57
C VAL A 11 11.67 18.58 11.00
N PRO A 12 11.07 19.65 10.41
CA PRO A 12 9.68 20.01 10.72
C PRO A 12 8.75 18.86 10.34
N GLY A 13 7.75 18.56 11.13
CA GLY A 13 6.63 17.63 10.95
C GLY A 13 6.51 16.78 9.65
N LEU A 14 7.62 16.46 8.97
CA LEU A 14 7.62 15.72 7.72
C LEU A 14 7.55 14.21 7.98
N VAL A 15 6.57 13.56 7.39
CA VAL A 15 6.40 12.10 7.40
C VAL A 15 6.03 11.64 6.00
N PRO A 16 6.77 10.73 5.36
CA PRO A 16 8.04 10.12 5.79
C PRO A 16 9.21 11.12 5.93
N ARG A 17 10.15 10.79 6.83
CA ARG A 17 11.38 11.57 6.99
C ARG A 17 12.22 11.53 5.70
N PRO A 18 12.64 12.69 5.17
CA PRO A 18 13.51 12.72 4.00
C PRO A 18 14.88 12.09 4.27
N ALA A 19 15.48 11.54 3.23
CA ALA A 19 16.83 10.98 3.30
C ALA A 19 17.90 12.03 3.72
N TYR A 20 17.73 13.26 3.23
CA TYR A 20 18.57 14.39 3.58
C TYR A 20 17.75 15.68 3.63
N ALA A 21 17.95 16.49 4.67
CA ALA A 21 17.40 17.83 4.78
C ALA A 21 18.37 18.73 5.54
N VAL A 22 18.56 19.94 5.06
CA VAL A 22 19.37 20.98 5.73
C VAL A 22 18.60 22.30 5.73
N TRP A 23 18.59 22.98 6.87
CA TRP A 23 17.90 24.24 7.07
C TRP A 23 18.93 25.35 7.36
N THR A 24 18.80 26.50 6.68
CA THR A 24 19.73 27.63 6.81
C THR A 24 19.24 28.70 7.78
N GLY A 25 18.07 28.46 8.41
CA GLY A 25 17.40 29.44 9.28
C GLY A 25 16.53 30.43 8.49
N GLY A 26 15.48 30.92 9.15
CA GLY A 26 14.47 31.78 8.52
C GLY A 26 13.42 31.01 7.74
N THR A 27 12.48 31.76 7.16
CA THR A 27 11.36 31.21 6.38
C THR A 27 11.34 31.81 4.98
N GLY A 28 10.93 30.98 4.00
CA GLY A 28 10.73 31.37 2.61
C GLY A 28 9.44 32.17 2.41
N ALA A 29 9.24 32.65 1.19
CA ALA A 29 8.00 33.32 0.81
C ALA A 29 6.84 32.28 0.85
N ARG A 30 5.67 32.77 1.29
CA ARG A 30 4.45 31.99 1.23
C ARG A 30 4.16 31.57 -0.22
N PRO A 31 3.96 30.27 -0.51
CA PRO A 31 3.56 29.82 -1.83
C PRO A 31 2.30 30.52 -2.33
N ALA A 32 2.32 31.02 -3.56
CA ALA A 32 1.22 31.76 -4.17
C ALA A 32 0.81 31.22 -5.54
N SER A 33 1.74 30.67 -6.32
CA SER A 33 1.45 30.12 -7.63
C SER A 33 2.42 28.98 -8.00
N VAL A 34 1.97 28.07 -8.87
CA VAL A 34 2.77 26.96 -9.36
C VAL A 34 2.93 27.05 -10.87
N TYR A 35 4.13 26.78 -11.38
CA TYR A 35 4.38 26.71 -12.80
C TYR A 35 5.39 25.59 -13.13
N GLY A 36 5.43 25.18 -14.40
CA GLY A 36 6.30 24.12 -14.88
C GLY A 36 5.56 22.83 -15.13
N GLU A 37 6.31 21.72 -15.14
CA GLU A 37 5.75 20.39 -15.44
C GLU A 37 4.83 19.92 -14.30
N GLY A 38 3.61 19.47 -14.65
CA GLY A 38 2.63 19.01 -13.64
C GLY A 38 2.02 20.12 -12.79
N ALA A 39 2.19 21.40 -13.14
CA ALA A 39 1.72 22.55 -12.37
C ALA A 39 0.23 22.51 -12.01
N GLN A 40 -0.64 21.99 -12.90
CA GLN A 40 -2.09 21.88 -12.62
C GLN A 40 -2.40 20.92 -11.46
N ALA A 41 -1.75 19.76 -11.43
CA ALA A 41 -1.94 18.78 -10.37
C ALA A 41 -1.40 19.32 -9.03
N ALA A 42 -0.23 19.94 -9.05
CA ALA A 42 0.39 20.57 -7.88
C ALA A 42 -0.43 21.75 -7.34
N ALA A 43 -0.96 22.60 -8.23
CA ALA A 43 -1.81 23.73 -7.86
C ALA A 43 -3.09 23.26 -7.17
N ARG A 44 -3.76 22.24 -7.70
CA ARG A 44 -4.93 21.61 -7.06
C ARG A 44 -4.60 21.07 -5.66
N LEU A 45 -3.49 20.35 -5.53
CA LEU A 45 -3.06 19.76 -4.24
C LEU A 45 -2.76 20.83 -3.20
N LEU A 46 -2.18 21.97 -3.61
CA LEU A 46 -1.77 23.06 -2.70
C LEU A 46 -2.86 24.14 -2.52
N GLY A 47 -3.99 24.05 -3.23
CA GLY A 47 -5.00 25.09 -3.22
C GLY A 47 -4.51 26.41 -3.81
N LEU A 48 -3.62 26.36 -4.82
CA LEU A 48 -3.00 27.51 -5.46
C LEU A 48 -3.43 27.63 -6.92
N GLU A 49 -3.08 28.78 -7.54
CA GLU A 49 -3.28 28.99 -8.98
C GLU A 49 -2.06 28.54 -9.80
N THR A 50 -2.29 28.20 -11.06
CA THR A 50 -1.21 28.02 -12.02
C THR A 50 -0.76 29.38 -12.55
N GLY A 51 0.56 29.65 -12.46
CA GLY A 51 1.18 30.88 -12.95
C GLY A 51 1.95 30.69 -14.25
N GLY A 52 2.07 31.77 -15.06
CA GLY A 52 2.96 31.81 -16.22
C GLY A 52 4.38 32.24 -15.87
N ARG A 53 5.35 32.04 -16.80
CA ARG A 53 6.77 32.46 -16.64
C ARG A 53 6.97 33.96 -16.32
N GLY A 54 5.95 34.81 -16.56
CA GLY A 54 5.99 36.26 -16.34
C GLY A 54 5.34 36.75 -15.06
N THR A 55 4.75 35.90 -14.23
CA THR A 55 4.10 36.29 -12.97
C THR A 55 5.11 36.54 -11.85
N GLN A 56 4.68 37.26 -10.79
CA GLN A 56 5.54 37.66 -9.66
C GLN A 56 6.45 36.52 -9.19
N ARG A 57 7.75 36.80 -9.01
CA ARG A 57 8.73 35.82 -8.56
C ARG A 57 8.53 35.35 -7.12
N ARG A 58 8.05 36.27 -6.26
CA ARG A 58 7.91 35.99 -4.83
C ARG A 58 6.75 35.03 -4.54
N GLY A 59 7.03 33.94 -3.85
CA GLY A 59 6.05 32.89 -3.54
C GLY A 59 5.78 31.92 -4.70
N ARG A 60 6.62 31.92 -5.73
CA ARG A 60 6.48 31.03 -6.87
C ARG A 60 7.05 29.65 -6.56
N ILE A 61 6.31 28.60 -6.93
CA ILE A 61 6.78 27.23 -6.94
C ILE A 61 7.14 26.87 -8.38
N GLU A 62 8.38 26.46 -8.62
CA GLU A 62 8.85 26.01 -9.93
C GLU A 62 9.05 24.50 -9.94
N LEU A 63 8.40 23.82 -10.86
CA LEU A 63 8.52 22.37 -11.07
C LEU A 63 9.34 22.10 -12.33
N ARG A 64 10.45 21.37 -12.20
CA ARG A 64 11.38 21.05 -13.29
C ARG A 64 11.62 19.56 -13.41
N LEU A 65 11.48 19.03 -14.63
CA LEU A 65 12.03 17.73 -14.96
C LEU A 65 13.47 17.92 -15.46
N GLU A 66 14.38 17.13 -14.92
CA GLU A 66 15.78 17.09 -15.37
C GLU A 66 16.09 15.66 -15.83
N GLU A 67 16.64 15.56 -17.04
CA GLU A 67 17.11 14.28 -17.53
C GLU A 67 18.31 13.81 -16.67
N SER A 68 18.14 12.70 -15.99
CA SER A 68 19.21 12.05 -15.23
C SER A 68 19.31 10.59 -15.67
N GLY A 69 20.37 10.24 -16.34
CA GLY A 69 20.59 8.88 -16.83
C GLY A 69 20.60 7.86 -15.68
N GLY A 70 19.55 7.06 -15.57
CA GLY A 70 19.44 5.97 -14.60
C GLY A 70 19.01 6.34 -13.19
N ALA A 71 18.58 7.59 -12.91
CA ALA A 71 18.10 7.96 -11.59
C ALA A 71 16.69 7.41 -11.28
N CYS A 72 16.39 7.25 -9.99
CA CYS A 72 15.07 6.91 -9.50
C CYS A 72 14.04 7.98 -9.92
N LEU A 73 13.00 7.58 -10.65
CA LEU A 73 11.95 8.49 -11.15
C LEU A 73 11.11 9.11 -10.01
N GLU A 74 11.17 8.57 -8.82
CA GLU A 74 10.48 9.06 -7.63
C GLU A 74 11.36 9.98 -6.76
N ALA A 75 12.67 10.05 -7.06
CA ALA A 75 13.59 10.95 -6.36
C ALA A 75 13.30 12.41 -6.72
N TYR A 76 13.51 13.30 -5.75
CA TYR A 76 13.35 14.74 -5.94
C TYR A 76 14.37 15.55 -5.11
N ARG A 77 14.57 16.79 -5.55
CA ARG A 77 15.27 17.84 -4.83
C ARG A 77 14.32 19.02 -4.65
N LEU A 78 14.18 19.50 -3.42
CA LEU A 78 13.36 20.68 -3.08
C LEU A 78 14.29 21.74 -2.48
N VAL A 79 14.29 22.92 -3.05
CA VAL A 79 15.04 24.09 -2.53
C VAL A 79 14.03 25.16 -2.18
N SER A 80 14.01 25.56 -0.90
CA SER A 80 13.22 26.68 -0.39
C SER A 80 14.12 27.90 -0.24
N ALA A 81 13.84 28.95 -0.98
CA ALA A 81 14.56 30.23 -1.01
C ALA A 81 13.65 31.39 -0.55
N THR A 82 14.25 32.56 -0.34
CA THR A 82 13.53 33.75 0.16
C THR A 82 12.44 34.26 -0.80
N ASP A 83 12.53 33.93 -2.09
CA ASP A 83 11.61 34.36 -3.13
C ASP A 83 10.68 33.27 -3.66
N GLY A 84 10.94 31.98 -3.34
CA GLY A 84 10.10 30.88 -3.79
C GLY A 84 10.69 29.51 -3.52
N VAL A 85 10.08 28.49 -4.14
CA VAL A 85 10.48 27.08 -4.01
C VAL A 85 10.74 26.51 -5.40
N THR A 86 11.83 25.76 -5.55
CA THR A 86 12.10 24.95 -6.74
C THR A 86 12.09 23.48 -6.38
N ILE A 87 11.32 22.69 -7.13
CA ILE A 87 11.28 21.23 -7.02
C ILE A 87 11.78 20.65 -8.35
N THR A 88 12.82 19.83 -8.28
CA THR A 88 13.46 19.19 -9.41
C THR A 88 13.40 17.68 -9.25
N ALA A 89 13.08 16.95 -10.30
CA ALA A 89 13.03 15.48 -10.28
C ALA A 89 13.34 14.88 -11.66
N ALA A 90 13.70 13.60 -11.69
CA ALA A 90 13.87 12.84 -12.93
C ALA A 90 12.52 12.39 -13.53
N GLY A 91 11.47 12.26 -12.71
CA GLY A 91 10.15 11.84 -13.12
C GLY A 91 9.02 12.66 -12.49
N ARG A 92 7.84 12.58 -13.10
CA ARG A 92 6.63 13.27 -12.58
C ARG A 92 6.25 12.80 -11.18
N ALA A 93 6.48 11.52 -10.86
CA ALA A 93 6.26 10.99 -9.52
C ALA A 93 7.11 11.72 -8.47
N GLY A 94 8.41 11.93 -8.76
CA GLY A 94 9.29 12.71 -7.89
C GLY A 94 8.85 14.15 -7.70
N LEU A 95 8.36 14.82 -8.77
CA LEU A 95 7.77 16.16 -8.63
C LEU A 95 6.57 16.15 -7.69
N LEU A 96 5.67 15.16 -7.81
CA LEU A 96 4.50 15.05 -6.95
C LEU A 96 4.91 14.80 -5.49
N HIS A 97 5.90 13.94 -5.24
CA HIS A 97 6.43 13.70 -3.89
C HIS A 97 7.05 14.96 -3.28
N GLY A 98 7.78 15.75 -4.08
CA GLY A 98 8.30 17.04 -3.64
C GLY A 98 7.19 18.04 -3.30
N VAL A 99 6.11 18.09 -4.08
CA VAL A 99 4.92 18.94 -3.80
C VAL A 99 4.23 18.51 -2.51
N ARG A 100 4.10 17.19 -2.26
CA ARG A 100 3.53 16.66 -1.01
C ARG A 100 4.39 17.01 0.20
N THR A 101 5.71 16.94 0.05
CA THR A 101 6.64 17.40 1.09
C THR A 101 6.48 18.90 1.36
N LEU A 102 6.34 19.72 0.31
CA LEU A 102 6.08 21.15 0.46
C LEU A 102 4.74 21.42 1.16
N ALA A 103 3.68 20.66 0.85
CA ALA A 103 2.40 20.75 1.53
C ALA A 103 2.52 20.52 3.05
N GLN A 104 3.32 19.54 3.47
CA GLN A 104 3.58 19.26 4.88
C GLN A 104 4.42 20.35 5.56
N LEU A 105 5.30 21.06 4.82
CA LEU A 105 6.06 22.21 5.35
C LEU A 105 5.16 23.45 5.60
N GLY A 106 3.96 23.47 5.03
CA GLY A 106 2.95 24.50 5.27
C GLY A 106 3.21 25.82 4.54
N ALA A 107 2.53 26.87 5.01
CA ALA A 107 2.46 28.16 4.32
C ALA A 107 3.76 29.00 4.38
N ALA A 108 4.69 28.65 5.27
CA ALA A 108 5.97 29.36 5.42
C ALA A 108 7.12 28.35 5.51
N PRO A 109 7.48 27.70 4.38
CA PRO A 109 8.48 26.66 4.39
C PRO A 109 9.82 27.22 4.89
N PRO A 110 10.55 26.49 5.77
CA PRO A 110 11.86 26.92 6.21
C PRO A 110 12.82 27.00 5.02
N LEU A 111 13.77 27.97 5.07
CA LEU A 111 14.82 28.09 4.06
C LEU A 111 15.78 26.92 4.15
N GLY A 112 16.06 26.29 3.02
CA GLY A 112 16.94 25.14 2.99
C GLY A 112 16.74 24.23 1.79
N GLU A 113 17.22 23.00 1.94
CA GLU A 113 17.24 22.01 0.87
C GLU A 113 16.84 20.63 1.41
N ILE A 114 16.06 19.93 0.60
CA ILE A 114 15.74 18.49 0.78
C ILE A 114 16.20 17.74 -0.46
N VAL A 115 16.92 16.63 -0.27
CA VAL A 115 17.21 15.62 -1.29
C VAL A 115 16.65 14.29 -0.81
N ASP A 116 15.75 13.70 -1.58
CA ASP A 116 14.97 12.59 -1.10
C ASP A 116 14.68 11.56 -2.20
N ALA A 117 14.60 10.30 -1.80
CA ALA A 117 14.28 9.18 -2.67
C ALA A 117 13.76 8.02 -1.82
N PRO A 118 12.88 7.15 -2.36
CA PRO A 118 12.39 6.00 -1.63
C PRO A 118 13.48 4.94 -1.39
N ARG A 119 13.46 4.33 -0.21
CA ARG A 119 14.28 3.16 0.13
C ARG A 119 13.87 1.94 -0.67
N TYR A 120 12.58 1.71 -0.81
CA TYR A 120 12.00 0.57 -1.52
C TYR A 120 11.17 1.02 -2.72
N ALA A 121 11.25 0.24 -3.80
CA ALA A 121 10.52 0.49 -5.04
C ALA A 121 9.01 0.21 -4.91
N TYR A 122 8.62 -0.77 -4.07
CA TYR A 122 7.22 -1.10 -3.80
C TYR A 122 6.83 -0.60 -2.42
N ARG A 123 5.78 0.20 -2.33
CA ARG A 123 5.19 0.73 -1.09
C ARG A 123 3.68 0.66 -1.23
N GLY A 124 3.10 -0.41 -0.71
CA GLY A 124 1.70 -0.74 -0.90
C GLY A 124 0.83 -0.48 0.32
N GLY A 125 -0.42 -0.16 0.06
CA GLY A 125 -1.50 -0.31 1.01
C GLY A 125 -2.57 -1.22 0.42
N MET A 126 -2.99 -2.23 1.16
CA MET A 126 -4.07 -3.12 0.73
C MET A 126 -5.38 -2.73 1.42
N LEU A 127 -6.46 -2.80 0.68
CA LEU A 127 -7.82 -2.67 1.21
C LEU A 127 -8.62 -3.92 0.87
N ASP A 128 -9.10 -4.61 1.90
CA ASP A 128 -10.10 -5.65 1.77
C ASP A 128 -11.48 -5.02 1.52
N VAL A 129 -12.03 -5.29 0.36
CA VAL A 129 -13.37 -4.86 -0.04
C VAL A 129 -14.35 -6.04 -0.12
N ALA A 130 -13.85 -7.25 0.14
CA ALA A 130 -14.64 -8.48 0.07
C ALA A 130 -15.46 -8.73 1.34
N ARG A 131 -14.85 -8.58 2.54
CA ARG A 131 -15.53 -8.78 3.82
C ARG A 131 -16.58 -7.70 4.05
N HIS A 132 -16.21 -6.43 3.90
CA HIS A 132 -17.13 -5.31 3.80
C HIS A 132 -16.89 -4.54 2.51
N PHE A 133 -17.95 -4.20 1.80
CA PHE A 133 -17.83 -3.45 0.54
C PHE A 133 -17.68 -1.96 0.82
N PHE A 134 -16.65 -1.38 0.25
CA PHE A 134 -16.43 0.07 0.21
C PHE A 134 -16.65 0.57 -1.21
N GLY A 135 -17.49 1.58 -1.39
CA GLY A 135 -17.78 2.14 -2.69
C GLY A 135 -16.60 2.90 -3.30
N VAL A 136 -16.77 3.34 -4.55
CA VAL A 136 -15.72 4.10 -5.24
C VAL A 136 -15.26 5.32 -4.45
N PRO A 137 -16.15 6.14 -3.83
CA PRO A 137 -15.72 7.30 -3.06
C PRO A 137 -14.72 6.95 -1.93
N GLU A 138 -15.02 5.93 -1.13
CA GLU A 138 -14.17 5.49 -0.01
C GLU A 138 -12.81 4.97 -0.50
N VAL A 139 -12.80 4.27 -1.65
CA VAL A 139 -11.54 3.82 -2.27
C VAL A 139 -10.71 5.01 -2.78
N LEU A 140 -11.35 6.04 -3.34
CA LEU A 140 -10.63 7.25 -3.76
C LEU A 140 -10.06 8.01 -2.58
N ASP A 141 -10.77 8.11 -1.47
CA ASP A 141 -10.28 8.70 -0.22
C ASP A 141 -9.08 7.90 0.34
N TYR A 142 -9.13 6.57 0.26
CA TYR A 142 -8.01 5.71 0.62
C TYR A 142 -6.79 5.95 -0.28
N VAL A 143 -6.99 6.09 -1.59
CA VAL A 143 -5.92 6.45 -2.55
C VAL A 143 -5.30 7.80 -2.21
N ASP A 144 -6.09 8.81 -1.82
CA ASP A 144 -5.57 10.11 -1.41
C ASP A 144 -4.71 10.01 -0.15
N LEU A 145 -5.12 9.17 0.80
CA LEU A 145 -4.36 8.93 2.02
C LEU A 145 -3.03 8.21 1.73
N LEU A 146 -3.05 7.17 0.90
CA LEU A 146 -1.84 6.49 0.42
C LEU A 146 -0.88 7.47 -0.24
N ALA A 147 -1.41 8.29 -1.15
CA ALA A 147 -0.64 9.25 -1.89
C ALA A 147 -0.06 10.36 -0.96
N ALA A 148 -0.75 10.79 0.10
CA ALA A 148 -0.26 11.77 1.06
C ALA A 148 1.03 11.31 1.75
N TYR A 149 1.19 10.01 1.94
CA TYR A 149 2.35 9.38 2.58
C TYR A 149 3.30 8.65 1.61
N LYS A 150 3.24 9.00 0.31
CA LYS A 150 4.17 8.52 -0.73
C LYS A 150 4.13 7.02 -1.00
N PHE A 151 3.01 6.35 -0.72
CA PHE A 151 2.75 5.01 -1.25
C PHE A 151 2.59 5.06 -2.77
N ASN A 152 2.93 3.97 -3.46
CA ASN A 152 2.85 3.88 -4.91
C ASN A 152 2.10 2.63 -5.42
N HIS A 153 1.53 1.82 -4.53
CA HIS A 153 0.68 0.69 -4.89
C HIS A 153 -0.59 0.70 -4.05
N LEU A 154 -1.72 0.42 -4.69
CA LEU A 154 -3.00 0.08 -4.08
C LEU A 154 -3.30 -1.38 -4.39
N HIS A 155 -3.24 -2.23 -3.40
CA HIS A 155 -3.68 -3.61 -3.50
C HIS A 155 -5.16 -3.69 -3.13
N LEU A 156 -6.00 -4.19 -4.02
CA LEU A 156 -7.42 -4.41 -3.78
C LEU A 156 -7.70 -5.91 -3.65
N HIS A 157 -8.04 -6.34 -2.44
CA HIS A 157 -8.52 -7.70 -2.18
C HIS A 157 -9.99 -7.78 -2.58
N LEU A 158 -10.21 -8.21 -3.85
CA LEU A 158 -11.50 -8.10 -4.53
C LEU A 158 -12.44 -9.26 -4.27
N THR A 159 -11.92 -10.39 -3.78
CA THR A 159 -12.71 -11.62 -3.65
C THR A 159 -12.34 -12.41 -2.42
N ASP A 160 -13.36 -12.90 -1.72
CA ASP A 160 -13.22 -13.79 -0.56
C ASP A 160 -14.52 -14.59 -0.36
N ASP A 161 -14.64 -15.33 0.74
CA ASP A 161 -15.82 -16.10 1.11
C ASP A 161 -17.07 -15.24 1.24
N GLN A 162 -16.95 -13.99 1.71
CA GLN A 162 -18.03 -13.07 1.96
C GLN A 162 -18.50 -12.31 0.71
N GLY A 163 -17.65 -12.19 -0.31
CA GLY A 163 -18.05 -11.44 -1.48
C GLY A 163 -17.09 -11.48 -2.66
N TRP A 164 -17.66 -11.31 -3.84
CA TRP A 164 -16.96 -11.10 -5.10
C TRP A 164 -17.21 -9.66 -5.59
N ARG A 165 -16.21 -8.81 -5.58
CA ARG A 165 -16.41 -7.35 -5.69
C ARG A 165 -16.03 -6.75 -7.04
N ILE A 166 -15.82 -7.56 -8.07
CA ILE A 166 -15.50 -7.07 -9.43
C ILE A 166 -16.35 -7.76 -10.48
N ALA A 167 -16.98 -6.98 -11.36
CA ALA A 167 -17.72 -7.54 -12.50
C ALA A 167 -16.78 -8.17 -13.51
N VAL A 168 -17.08 -9.39 -13.93
CA VAL A 168 -16.44 -10.12 -15.01
C VAL A 168 -17.49 -10.35 -16.09
N GLY A 169 -17.36 -9.70 -17.23
CA GLY A 169 -18.42 -9.66 -18.26
C GLY A 169 -18.83 -11.03 -18.80
N ALA A 170 -17.86 -11.95 -18.96
CA ALA A 170 -18.11 -13.32 -19.38
C ALA A 170 -18.71 -14.21 -18.26
N LEU A 171 -18.69 -13.75 -17.00
CA LEU A 171 -19.15 -14.50 -15.83
C LEU A 171 -20.09 -13.63 -14.95
N PRO A 172 -21.24 -13.20 -15.47
CA PRO A 172 -22.07 -12.17 -14.83
C PRO A 172 -22.61 -12.57 -13.45
N ARG A 173 -22.81 -13.87 -13.19
CA ARG A 173 -23.27 -14.37 -11.90
C ARG A 173 -22.28 -14.08 -10.75
N LEU A 174 -20.99 -13.85 -11.04
CA LEU A 174 -20.04 -13.42 -10.02
C LEU A 174 -20.46 -12.11 -9.36
N ALA A 175 -20.91 -11.13 -10.15
CA ALA A 175 -21.44 -9.87 -9.64
C ALA A 175 -22.87 -10.00 -9.12
N GLU A 176 -23.74 -10.74 -9.83
CA GLU A 176 -25.16 -10.86 -9.49
C GLU A 176 -25.42 -11.67 -8.21
N VAL A 177 -24.65 -12.71 -7.97
CA VAL A 177 -24.77 -13.61 -6.82
C VAL A 177 -23.65 -13.36 -5.82
N GLY A 178 -22.39 -13.49 -6.26
CA GLY A 178 -21.22 -13.30 -5.41
C GLY A 178 -21.03 -11.87 -4.93
N GLY A 179 -21.49 -10.89 -5.72
CA GLY A 179 -21.43 -9.46 -5.41
C GLY A 179 -22.59 -8.91 -4.56
N ALA A 180 -23.37 -9.76 -3.93
CA ALA A 180 -24.42 -9.31 -3.02
C ALA A 180 -23.86 -8.37 -1.94
N GLY A 181 -24.43 -7.16 -1.81
CA GLY A 181 -23.93 -6.10 -0.93
C GLY A 181 -23.03 -5.06 -1.60
N GLY A 182 -22.64 -5.26 -2.86
CA GLY A 182 -21.89 -4.28 -3.67
C GLY A 182 -20.76 -4.92 -4.47
N TYR A 183 -20.49 -4.34 -5.61
CA TYR A 183 -19.37 -4.70 -6.48
C TYR A 183 -19.00 -3.52 -7.38
N TYR A 184 -17.81 -3.52 -7.94
CA TYR A 184 -17.39 -2.55 -8.95
C TYR A 184 -17.72 -3.05 -10.34
N SER A 185 -18.40 -2.21 -11.12
CA SER A 185 -18.49 -2.40 -12.56
C SER A 185 -17.10 -2.21 -13.20
N ALA A 186 -16.95 -2.59 -14.46
CA ALA A 186 -15.72 -2.31 -15.20
C ALA A 186 -15.44 -0.79 -15.33
N GLU A 187 -16.48 0.05 -15.30
CA GLU A 187 -16.34 1.51 -15.31
C GLU A 187 -15.87 2.02 -13.96
N ASP A 188 -16.46 1.56 -12.85
CA ASP A 188 -16.02 1.90 -11.49
C ASP A 188 -14.55 1.55 -11.26
N TYR A 189 -14.15 0.34 -11.67
CA TYR A 189 -12.78 -0.11 -11.53
C TYR A 189 -11.81 0.73 -12.37
N ARG A 190 -12.16 1.05 -13.65
CA ARG A 190 -11.35 1.97 -14.45
C ARG A 190 -11.23 3.35 -13.83
N ARG A 191 -12.29 3.85 -13.19
CA ARG A 191 -12.26 5.13 -12.46
C ARG A 191 -11.26 5.07 -11.31
N ILE A 192 -11.26 4.00 -10.51
CA ILE A 192 -10.28 3.79 -9.44
C ILE A 192 -8.86 3.76 -10.00
N VAL A 193 -8.63 2.96 -11.05
CA VAL A 193 -7.31 2.81 -11.71
C VAL A 193 -6.80 4.16 -12.26
N SER A 194 -7.67 4.92 -12.93
CA SER A 194 -7.29 6.23 -13.47
C SER A 194 -6.95 7.22 -12.38
N TYR A 195 -7.76 7.28 -11.32
CA TYR A 195 -7.56 8.17 -10.19
C TYR A 195 -6.27 7.88 -9.41
N ALA A 196 -5.98 6.59 -9.20
CA ALA A 196 -4.72 6.14 -8.61
C ALA A 196 -3.53 6.50 -9.52
N GLY A 197 -3.65 6.26 -10.83
CA GLY A 197 -2.63 6.58 -11.82
C GLY A 197 -2.26 8.07 -11.88
N GLU A 198 -3.23 8.98 -11.73
CA GLU A 198 -2.98 10.42 -11.61
C GLU A 198 -2.12 10.79 -10.40
N ARG A 199 -2.06 9.92 -9.40
CA ARG A 199 -1.26 10.03 -8.17
C ARG A 199 0.01 9.19 -8.18
N HIS A 200 0.33 8.59 -9.34
CA HIS A 200 1.42 7.64 -9.51
C HIS A 200 1.30 6.40 -8.60
N ILE A 201 0.07 5.97 -8.32
CA ILE A 201 -0.25 4.74 -7.61
C ILE A 201 -0.71 3.69 -8.62
N THR A 202 -0.06 2.53 -8.58
CA THR A 202 -0.40 1.36 -9.41
C THR A 202 -1.38 0.48 -8.66
N VAL A 203 -2.50 0.12 -9.29
CA VAL A 203 -3.46 -0.83 -8.71
C VAL A 203 -3.00 -2.26 -8.95
N VAL A 204 -3.02 -3.06 -7.90
CA VAL A 204 -2.77 -4.51 -7.90
C VAL A 204 -4.09 -5.19 -7.53
N PRO A 205 -4.81 -5.79 -8.49
CA PRO A 205 -6.02 -6.55 -8.16
C PRO A 205 -5.66 -7.92 -7.62
N GLU A 206 -6.40 -8.38 -6.62
CA GLU A 206 -6.34 -9.73 -6.10
C GLU A 206 -7.63 -10.49 -6.36
N VAL A 207 -7.46 -11.72 -6.85
CA VAL A 207 -8.49 -12.76 -6.85
C VAL A 207 -7.92 -13.95 -6.12
N ASP A 208 -8.43 -14.22 -4.93
CA ASP A 208 -7.88 -15.23 -4.06
C ASP A 208 -8.31 -16.64 -4.47
N LEU A 209 -7.34 -17.53 -4.61
CA LEU A 209 -7.45 -18.91 -5.07
C LEU A 209 -6.32 -19.76 -4.43
N PRO A 210 -6.53 -21.05 -4.18
CA PRO A 210 -7.74 -21.86 -4.38
C PRO A 210 -8.70 -21.86 -3.19
N GLY A 211 -8.33 -21.29 -2.07
CA GLY A 211 -9.17 -20.99 -0.90
C GLY A 211 -9.98 -19.71 -1.07
N HIS A 212 -10.70 -19.26 -0.03
CA HIS A 212 -11.41 -17.98 0.00
C HIS A 212 -12.40 -17.78 -1.16
N THR A 213 -13.08 -18.84 -1.58
CA THR A 213 -13.81 -18.90 -2.85
C THR A 213 -15.33 -19.10 -2.71
N ASN A 214 -15.88 -19.09 -1.47
CA ASN A 214 -17.30 -19.36 -1.25
C ASN A 214 -18.23 -18.47 -2.08
N ALA A 215 -17.93 -17.17 -2.26
CA ALA A 215 -18.75 -16.29 -3.08
C ALA A 215 -18.74 -16.70 -4.56
N ALA A 216 -17.59 -17.12 -5.08
CA ALA A 216 -17.47 -17.66 -6.45
C ALA A 216 -18.24 -18.98 -6.59
N LEU A 217 -18.13 -19.87 -5.62
CA LEU A 217 -18.80 -21.17 -5.60
C LEU A 217 -20.32 -21.04 -5.45
N ALA A 218 -20.81 -20.06 -4.71
CA ALA A 218 -22.24 -19.76 -4.66
C ALA A 218 -22.77 -19.27 -6.02
N ALA A 219 -21.95 -18.50 -6.76
CA ALA A 219 -22.27 -18.06 -8.11
C ALA A 219 -22.18 -19.19 -9.15
N TYR A 220 -21.17 -20.03 -9.05
CA TYR A 220 -20.84 -21.12 -9.99
C TYR A 220 -20.55 -22.42 -9.21
N PRO A 221 -21.59 -23.15 -8.74
CA PRO A 221 -21.42 -24.34 -7.91
C PRO A 221 -20.63 -25.48 -8.58
N GLU A 222 -20.58 -25.48 -9.90
CA GLU A 222 -19.82 -26.44 -10.70
C GLU A 222 -18.29 -26.30 -10.58
N LEU A 223 -17.81 -25.26 -9.91
CA LEU A 223 -16.38 -25.04 -9.59
C LEU A 223 -15.99 -25.73 -8.26
N ALA A 224 -16.97 -26.10 -7.46
CA ALA A 224 -16.75 -26.74 -6.17
C ALA A 224 -16.27 -28.20 -6.33
N VAL A 225 -15.57 -28.69 -5.33
CA VAL A 225 -15.29 -30.13 -5.19
C VAL A 225 -16.62 -30.89 -5.11
N PRO A 226 -16.80 -32.01 -5.82
CA PRO A 226 -18.05 -32.76 -5.80
C PRO A 226 -18.53 -33.09 -4.40
N GLY A 227 -19.79 -32.72 -4.09
CA GLY A 227 -20.40 -32.89 -2.78
C GLY A 227 -20.19 -31.74 -1.78
N GLU A 228 -19.35 -30.76 -2.09
CA GLU A 228 -19.26 -29.51 -1.32
C GLU A 228 -20.29 -28.50 -1.81
N THR A 229 -20.83 -27.71 -0.90
CA THR A 229 -21.83 -26.67 -1.19
C THR A 229 -21.41 -25.32 -0.60
N SER A 230 -21.77 -24.26 -1.28
CA SER A 230 -21.51 -22.88 -0.87
C SER A 230 -22.80 -22.08 -0.88
N GLN A 231 -22.91 -21.11 0.02
CA GLN A 231 -24.08 -20.26 0.15
C GLN A 231 -23.72 -18.84 0.56
N LEU A 232 -24.56 -17.89 0.19
CA LEU A 232 -24.52 -16.51 0.63
C LEU A 232 -25.86 -16.14 1.30
N PRO A 233 -25.87 -15.20 2.26
CA PRO A 233 -24.68 -14.49 2.81
C PRO A 233 -23.80 -15.42 3.63
N TYR A 234 -22.48 -15.19 3.58
CA TYR A 234 -21.50 -15.83 4.44
C TYR A 234 -20.96 -14.79 5.42
N VAL A 235 -21.13 -15.02 6.72
CA VAL A 235 -20.81 -14.04 7.78
C VAL A 235 -19.76 -14.56 8.77
N GLU A 236 -19.34 -15.80 8.59
CA GLU A 236 -18.32 -16.41 9.45
C GLU A 236 -16.93 -15.88 9.09
N ARG A 237 -16.01 -15.95 10.05
CA ARG A 237 -14.61 -15.52 9.89
C ARG A 237 -13.63 -16.70 9.87
N GLU A 238 -14.18 -17.93 9.89
CA GLU A 238 -13.36 -19.13 9.89
C GLU A 238 -12.75 -19.33 8.50
N VAL A 239 -11.42 -19.48 8.46
CA VAL A 239 -10.64 -19.63 7.22
C VAL A 239 -10.51 -21.09 6.77
N GLY A 240 -10.15 -21.33 5.49
CA GLY A 240 -9.90 -22.65 4.96
C GLY A 240 -11.15 -23.52 4.74
N ARG A 241 -12.35 -22.95 4.74
CA ARG A 241 -13.61 -23.70 4.57
C ARG A 241 -13.98 -23.95 3.11
N SER A 242 -13.84 -22.97 2.27
CA SER A 242 -14.15 -23.05 0.84
C SER A 242 -12.92 -23.37 0.01
N ARG A 243 -13.13 -24.06 -1.11
CA ARG A 243 -12.09 -24.33 -2.08
C ARG A 243 -12.68 -24.67 -3.44
N VAL A 244 -12.01 -24.28 -4.51
CA VAL A 244 -12.30 -24.79 -5.85
C VAL A 244 -11.78 -26.22 -6.03
N ASP A 245 -12.32 -26.93 -7.00
CA ASP A 245 -11.80 -28.24 -7.43
C ASP A 245 -10.50 -28.04 -8.23
N THR A 246 -9.35 -28.24 -7.58
CA THR A 246 -8.00 -27.98 -8.12
C THR A 246 -7.60 -28.89 -9.28
N ASP A 247 -8.33 -29.96 -9.54
CA ASP A 247 -8.08 -30.89 -10.67
C ASP A 247 -9.00 -30.62 -11.88
N SER A 248 -10.01 -29.74 -11.72
CA SER A 248 -11.02 -29.47 -12.73
C SER A 248 -10.52 -28.52 -13.83
N GLU A 249 -10.52 -28.95 -15.10
CA GLU A 249 -10.28 -28.08 -16.25
C GLU A 249 -11.28 -26.90 -16.34
N ARG A 250 -12.47 -27.09 -15.81
CA ARG A 250 -13.48 -26.00 -15.72
C ARG A 250 -13.03 -24.88 -14.81
N VAL A 251 -12.37 -25.20 -13.70
CA VAL A 251 -11.78 -24.20 -12.79
C VAL A 251 -10.67 -23.43 -13.49
N PHE A 252 -9.80 -24.09 -14.25
CA PHE A 252 -8.77 -23.38 -14.98
C PHE A 252 -9.31 -22.50 -16.11
N ALA A 253 -10.38 -22.93 -16.80
CA ALA A 253 -11.07 -22.09 -17.77
C ALA A 253 -11.73 -20.86 -17.12
N PHE A 254 -12.28 -21.02 -15.91
CA PHE A 254 -12.80 -19.95 -15.08
C PHE A 254 -11.67 -18.95 -14.73
N VAL A 255 -10.56 -19.45 -14.18
CA VAL A 255 -9.38 -18.62 -13.80
C VAL A 255 -8.84 -17.85 -15.01
N ASP A 256 -8.68 -18.53 -16.17
CA ASP A 256 -8.23 -17.87 -17.41
C ASP A 256 -9.16 -16.72 -17.81
N THR A 257 -10.46 -16.93 -17.70
CA THR A 257 -11.46 -15.91 -18.04
C THR A 257 -11.36 -14.71 -17.11
N VAL A 258 -11.28 -14.93 -15.81
CA VAL A 258 -11.17 -13.87 -14.79
C VAL A 258 -9.86 -13.09 -14.98
N VAL A 259 -8.73 -13.79 -15.09
CA VAL A 259 -7.41 -13.16 -15.26
C VAL A 259 -7.35 -12.35 -16.54
N ARG A 260 -7.88 -12.87 -17.67
CA ARG A 260 -7.93 -12.15 -18.93
C ARG A 260 -8.67 -10.81 -18.80
N GLU A 261 -9.86 -10.80 -18.18
CA GLU A 261 -10.64 -9.56 -18.07
C GLU A 261 -10.01 -8.57 -17.09
N LEU A 262 -9.50 -9.02 -15.95
CA LEU A 262 -8.78 -8.16 -15.03
C LEU A 262 -7.48 -7.60 -15.63
N ALA A 263 -6.73 -8.42 -16.33
CA ALA A 263 -5.51 -7.99 -17.01
C ALA A 263 -5.78 -6.88 -18.04
N ALA A 264 -6.90 -6.97 -18.77
CA ALA A 264 -7.32 -5.94 -19.72
C ALA A 264 -7.77 -4.63 -19.06
N LEU A 265 -8.27 -4.69 -17.84
CA LEU A 265 -8.71 -3.52 -17.06
C LEU A 265 -7.58 -2.85 -16.28
N THR A 266 -6.48 -3.56 -16.01
CA THR A 266 -5.42 -3.15 -15.11
C THR A 266 -4.12 -2.86 -15.87
N PRO A 267 -3.70 -1.60 -16.02
CA PRO A 267 -2.43 -1.26 -16.68
C PRO A 267 -1.19 -1.75 -15.95
N GLY A 268 -1.24 -1.87 -14.61
CA GLY A 268 -0.14 -2.33 -13.77
C GLY A 268 0.34 -3.74 -14.14
N PRO A 269 1.61 -4.07 -13.85
CA PRO A 269 2.20 -5.35 -14.24
C PRO A 269 1.78 -6.52 -13.34
N LEU A 270 1.34 -6.26 -12.12
CA LEU A 270 1.06 -7.28 -11.11
C LEU A 270 -0.41 -7.70 -11.10
N LEU A 271 -0.66 -8.99 -10.87
CA LEU A 271 -1.95 -9.55 -10.50
C LEU A 271 -1.73 -10.52 -9.36
N HIS A 272 -2.42 -10.29 -8.23
CA HIS A 272 -2.31 -11.11 -7.04
C HIS A 272 -3.34 -12.25 -7.10
N VAL A 273 -2.92 -13.46 -6.78
CA VAL A 273 -3.73 -14.68 -6.91
C VAL A 273 -4.02 -15.36 -5.56
N GLY A 274 -3.77 -14.65 -4.45
CA GLY A 274 -3.98 -15.18 -3.10
C GLY A 274 -3.01 -16.30 -2.76
N GLY A 275 -3.52 -17.48 -2.50
CA GLY A 275 -2.74 -18.70 -2.27
C GLY A 275 -2.60 -19.08 -0.82
N ASP A 276 -3.11 -18.24 0.09
CA ASP A 276 -3.07 -18.48 1.53
C ASP A 276 -4.15 -19.45 2.02
N GLU A 277 -3.91 -19.97 3.18
CA GLU A 277 -4.87 -20.73 4.00
C GLU A 277 -5.65 -21.84 3.28
N ALA A 278 -5.08 -22.41 2.22
CA ALA A 278 -5.66 -23.52 1.46
C ALA A 278 -5.60 -24.86 2.26
N LEU A 279 -6.10 -24.84 3.50
CA LEU A 279 -5.89 -25.86 4.54
C LEU A 279 -6.44 -27.25 4.20
N ARG A 280 -7.39 -27.34 3.27
CA ARG A 280 -8.06 -28.61 2.87
C ARG A 280 -7.51 -29.17 1.55
N ILE A 281 -6.40 -28.63 1.04
CA ILE A 281 -5.79 -29.03 -0.23
C ILE A 281 -4.44 -29.70 0.06
N GLY A 282 -4.22 -30.87 -0.54
CA GLY A 282 -2.95 -31.56 -0.42
C GLY A 282 -1.78 -30.79 -1.05
N ALA A 283 -0.59 -30.87 -0.47
CA ALA A 283 0.56 -30.08 -0.93
C ALA A 283 0.90 -30.27 -2.42
N ALA A 284 0.75 -31.50 -2.95
CA ALA A 284 1.00 -31.77 -4.37
C ALA A 284 -0.06 -31.12 -5.29
N ASP A 285 -1.32 -31.15 -4.88
CA ASP A 285 -2.43 -30.57 -5.62
C ASP A 285 -2.35 -29.05 -5.59
N TYR A 286 -2.04 -28.47 -4.43
CA TYR A 286 -1.77 -27.07 -4.26
C TYR A 286 -0.62 -26.60 -5.17
N ALA A 287 0.50 -27.30 -5.18
CA ALA A 287 1.66 -26.96 -5.99
C ALA A 287 1.33 -26.98 -7.49
N ARG A 288 0.60 -28.02 -7.96
CA ARG A 288 0.14 -28.10 -9.36
C ARG A 288 -0.78 -26.94 -9.70
N PHE A 289 -1.75 -26.66 -8.83
CA PHE A 289 -2.73 -25.58 -9.02
C PHE A 289 -2.05 -24.23 -9.12
N MET A 290 -1.27 -23.82 -8.12
CA MET A 290 -0.60 -22.53 -8.08
C MET A 290 0.39 -22.34 -9.24
N THR A 291 1.12 -23.41 -9.63
CA THR A 291 2.02 -23.35 -10.80
C THR A 291 1.24 -23.07 -12.09
N ARG A 292 0.09 -23.73 -12.27
CA ARG A 292 -0.75 -23.52 -13.45
C ARG A 292 -1.41 -22.14 -13.47
N VAL A 293 -1.91 -21.65 -12.33
CA VAL A 293 -2.47 -20.30 -12.17
C VAL A 293 -1.40 -19.24 -12.47
N GLY A 294 -0.18 -19.39 -11.94
CA GLY A 294 0.93 -18.49 -12.28
C GLY A 294 1.23 -18.48 -13.78
N GLY A 295 1.15 -19.63 -14.44
CA GLY A 295 1.28 -19.75 -15.90
C GLY A 295 0.18 -19.01 -16.67
N ILE A 296 -1.07 -19.09 -16.22
CA ILE A 296 -2.21 -18.35 -16.79
C ILE A 296 -1.99 -16.85 -16.66
N VAL A 297 -1.60 -16.35 -15.48
CA VAL A 297 -1.33 -14.92 -15.26
C VAL A 297 -0.26 -14.42 -16.23
N ARG A 298 0.85 -15.15 -16.39
CA ARG A 298 1.93 -14.81 -17.34
C ARG A 298 1.46 -14.82 -18.79
N ALA A 299 0.59 -15.77 -19.17
CA ALA A 299 0.03 -15.86 -20.52
C ALA A 299 -0.79 -14.60 -20.89
N HIS A 300 -1.38 -13.91 -19.91
CA HIS A 300 -2.07 -12.64 -20.08
C HIS A 300 -1.16 -11.40 -19.87
N GLY A 301 0.16 -11.58 -19.90
CA GLY A 301 1.14 -10.48 -19.85
C GLY A 301 1.30 -9.85 -18.46
N LYS A 302 0.85 -10.51 -17.40
CA LYS A 302 0.99 -10.07 -16.00
C LYS A 302 2.04 -10.90 -15.26
N GLN A 303 2.54 -10.35 -14.16
CA GLN A 303 3.45 -11.01 -13.24
C GLN A 303 2.62 -11.51 -12.03
N PRO A 304 2.60 -12.81 -11.76
CA PRO A 304 1.86 -13.34 -10.63
C PRO A 304 2.51 -12.92 -9.30
N MET A 305 1.68 -12.38 -8.40
CA MET A 305 1.99 -12.10 -7.01
C MET A 305 1.10 -12.99 -6.14
N ALA A 306 1.60 -13.47 -5.01
CA ALA A 306 0.80 -14.28 -4.09
C ALA A 306 1.35 -14.20 -2.66
N TRP A 307 0.53 -14.62 -1.68
CA TRP A 307 0.96 -14.79 -0.30
C TRP A 307 2.05 -15.85 -0.17
N ASP A 308 2.79 -15.84 0.92
CA ASP A 308 4.05 -16.59 1.07
C ASP A 308 3.91 -18.13 1.01
N GLU A 309 2.70 -18.67 1.23
CA GLU A 309 2.41 -20.08 1.00
C GLU A 309 2.66 -20.52 -0.45
N ALA A 310 2.45 -19.63 -1.41
CA ALA A 310 2.67 -19.95 -2.83
C ALA A 310 4.12 -20.35 -3.11
N ALA A 311 5.08 -19.94 -2.27
CA ALA A 311 6.47 -20.38 -2.38
C ALA A 311 6.64 -21.89 -2.15
N LEU A 312 5.72 -22.54 -1.42
CA LEU A 312 5.72 -24.00 -1.24
C LEU A 312 5.48 -24.76 -2.54
N ALA A 313 4.84 -24.14 -3.51
CA ALA A 313 4.62 -24.73 -4.84
C ALA A 313 5.88 -24.74 -5.73
N GLY A 314 6.93 -24.08 -5.30
CA GLY A 314 8.23 -24.03 -5.98
C GLY A 314 8.69 -22.61 -6.34
N PRO A 315 9.99 -22.43 -6.56
CA PRO A 315 10.61 -21.09 -6.64
C PRO A 315 10.21 -20.27 -7.89
N ALA A 316 9.63 -20.89 -8.91
CA ALA A 316 9.20 -20.22 -10.14
C ALA A 316 7.67 -20.06 -10.25
N THR A 317 6.93 -20.38 -9.20
CA THR A 317 5.46 -20.33 -9.21
C THR A 317 4.95 -18.93 -9.37
N VAL A 318 5.51 -17.98 -8.62
CA VAL A 318 5.15 -16.56 -8.65
C VAL A 318 6.39 -15.69 -8.78
N ASP A 319 6.22 -14.47 -9.31
CA ASP A 319 7.29 -13.52 -9.54
C ASP A 319 7.51 -12.61 -8.32
N VAL A 320 6.45 -12.45 -7.51
CA VAL A 320 6.46 -11.67 -6.27
C VAL A 320 5.80 -12.48 -5.17
N VAL A 321 6.50 -12.65 -4.06
CA VAL A 321 5.99 -13.30 -2.84
C VAL A 321 5.72 -12.23 -1.79
N GLN A 322 4.50 -12.22 -1.27
CA GLN A 322 4.09 -11.35 -0.17
C GLN A 322 4.21 -12.07 1.16
N VAL A 323 5.16 -11.66 1.99
CA VAL A 323 5.48 -12.31 3.26
C VAL A 323 4.61 -11.70 4.36
N TRP A 324 3.61 -12.45 4.84
CA TRP A 324 2.61 -11.92 5.78
C TRP A 324 2.69 -12.51 7.20
N ARG A 325 3.31 -13.68 7.36
CA ARG A 325 3.31 -14.36 8.65
C ARG A 325 4.03 -13.58 9.74
N PRO A 326 3.41 -13.45 10.95
CA PRO A 326 4.08 -12.85 12.09
C PRO A 326 5.23 -13.74 12.58
N ARG A 327 6.25 -13.16 13.20
CA ARG A 327 7.45 -13.89 13.66
C ARG A 327 7.15 -15.15 14.48
N ARG A 328 6.10 -15.12 15.30
CA ARG A 328 5.70 -16.27 16.11
C ARG A 328 5.14 -17.45 15.30
N HIS A 329 4.74 -17.21 14.05
CA HIS A 329 4.23 -18.22 13.12
C HIS A 329 5.22 -18.50 11.98
N THR A 330 6.40 -17.89 12.00
CA THR A 330 7.47 -18.19 11.05
C THR A 330 8.12 -19.53 11.41
N GLY A 331 8.61 -20.21 10.42
CA GLY A 331 9.31 -21.46 10.56
C GLY A 331 9.28 -22.28 9.28
N PRO A 332 10.11 -23.36 9.24
CA PRO A 332 10.06 -24.28 8.14
C PRO A 332 8.64 -24.94 8.10
N PRO A 333 8.08 -25.26 6.89
CA PRO A 333 8.77 -25.19 5.61
C PRO A 333 8.64 -23.85 4.84
N VAL A 334 7.75 -22.92 5.24
CA VAL A 334 7.45 -21.74 4.43
C VAL A 334 8.63 -20.77 4.37
N ASP A 335 9.30 -20.51 5.48
CA ASP A 335 10.48 -19.65 5.49
C ASP A 335 11.58 -20.14 4.54
N GLU A 336 11.77 -21.48 4.47
CA GLU A 336 12.75 -22.07 3.56
C GLU A 336 12.31 -21.97 2.10
N ALA A 337 11.02 -22.13 1.83
CA ALA A 337 10.43 -21.96 0.51
C ALA A 337 10.56 -20.51 0.03
N VAL A 338 10.27 -19.53 0.89
CA VAL A 338 10.46 -18.09 0.60
C VAL A 338 11.93 -17.77 0.30
N ARG A 339 12.87 -18.31 1.10
CA ARG A 339 14.31 -18.14 0.82
C ARG A 339 14.72 -18.79 -0.51
N ALA A 340 14.15 -19.95 -0.82
CA ALA A 340 14.40 -20.64 -2.10
C ALA A 340 13.83 -19.84 -3.28
N ALA A 341 12.62 -19.31 -3.17
CA ALA A 341 12.00 -18.45 -4.16
C ALA A 341 12.85 -17.18 -4.38
N ALA A 342 13.30 -16.53 -3.31
CA ALA A 342 14.17 -15.35 -3.39
C ALA A 342 15.52 -15.64 -4.07
N ARG A 343 16.14 -16.81 -3.77
CA ARG A 343 17.35 -17.26 -4.48
C ARG A 343 17.08 -17.57 -5.96
N GLY A 344 15.87 -17.99 -6.28
CA GLY A 344 15.38 -18.21 -7.65
C GLY A 344 15.03 -16.92 -8.40
N GLY A 345 15.14 -15.76 -7.76
CA GLY A 345 14.89 -14.45 -8.39
C GLY A 345 13.50 -13.87 -8.09
N ALA A 346 12.66 -14.52 -7.28
CA ALA A 346 11.41 -13.93 -6.83
C ALA A 346 11.69 -12.70 -5.95
N ARG A 347 10.90 -11.64 -6.14
CA ARG A 347 10.93 -10.42 -5.35
C ARG A 347 10.03 -10.58 -4.12
N LEU A 348 10.41 -9.99 -3.01
CA LEU A 348 9.65 -10.09 -1.77
C LEU A 348 9.04 -8.74 -1.39
N VAL A 349 7.74 -8.74 -1.07
CA VAL A 349 7.04 -7.64 -0.41
C VAL A 349 6.78 -8.06 1.02
N MET A 350 7.24 -7.26 1.98
CA MET A 350 7.13 -7.55 3.40
C MET A 350 5.83 -6.97 3.96
N SER A 351 4.98 -7.84 4.46
CA SER A 351 3.67 -7.48 5.03
C SER A 351 3.40 -8.22 6.35
N PRO A 352 4.41 -8.38 7.27
CA PRO A 352 4.22 -9.23 8.43
C PRO A 352 3.12 -8.70 9.36
N ALA A 353 2.19 -9.58 9.73
CA ALA A 353 0.96 -9.20 10.44
C ALA A 353 1.23 -8.55 11.82
N ASP A 354 2.34 -8.91 12.48
CA ASP A 354 2.76 -8.31 13.74
C ASP A 354 3.47 -6.95 13.59
N ARG A 355 3.46 -6.36 12.36
CA ARG A 355 4.06 -5.07 12.04
C ARG A 355 3.19 -4.19 11.15
N THR A 356 2.57 -4.78 10.13
CA THR A 356 1.96 -4.02 9.04
C THR A 356 0.46 -4.23 8.88
N TYR A 357 -0.15 -5.25 9.53
CA TYR A 357 -1.59 -5.44 9.45
C TYR A 357 -2.30 -4.39 10.28
N LEU A 358 -3.01 -3.52 9.58
CA LEU A 358 -3.69 -2.37 10.16
C LEU A 358 -5.06 -2.73 10.77
N ASP A 359 -5.54 -3.95 10.55
CA ASP A 359 -6.71 -4.53 11.22
C ASP A 359 -6.36 -5.15 12.58
N MET A 360 -5.07 -5.34 12.92
CA MET A 360 -4.70 -5.72 14.27
C MET A 360 -5.04 -4.59 15.25
N LYS A 361 -5.56 -4.95 16.43
CA LYS A 361 -5.83 -3.99 17.49
C LYS A 361 -4.59 -3.22 17.89
N TYR A 362 -4.71 -1.93 18.24
CA TYR A 362 -3.61 -1.16 18.84
C TYR A 362 -3.23 -1.70 20.20
N ASP A 363 -4.24 -2.04 20.99
CA ASP A 363 -4.18 -2.55 22.37
C ASP A 363 -5.43 -3.41 22.67
N ALA A 364 -5.53 -3.93 23.88
CA ALA A 364 -6.64 -4.77 24.30
C ALA A 364 -8.01 -4.04 24.30
N ASP A 365 -8.01 -2.73 24.48
CA ASP A 365 -9.21 -1.90 24.58
C ASP A 365 -9.70 -1.38 23.23
N THR A 366 -8.93 -1.58 22.16
CA THR A 366 -9.32 -1.18 20.80
C THR A 366 -10.59 -1.89 20.36
N PRO A 367 -11.68 -1.16 20.04
CA PRO A 367 -12.99 -1.78 19.77
C PRO A 367 -13.09 -2.47 18.40
N LEU A 368 -12.27 -2.05 17.44
CA LEU A 368 -12.20 -2.60 16.09
C LEU A 368 -10.96 -3.47 15.93
N GLY A 369 -10.97 -4.31 14.90
CA GLY A 369 -9.83 -5.15 14.55
C GLY A 369 -9.84 -6.50 15.24
N THR A 370 -8.79 -7.24 15.00
CA THR A 370 -8.52 -8.59 15.50
C THR A 370 -7.19 -8.60 16.28
N ASP A 371 -6.87 -9.71 16.94
CA ASP A 371 -5.65 -9.83 17.74
C ASP A 371 -4.94 -11.19 17.56
N TRP A 372 -5.29 -11.91 16.51
CA TRP A 372 -4.69 -13.23 16.23
C TRP A 372 -3.17 -13.15 16.01
N ALA A 373 -2.66 -12.02 15.45
CA ALA A 373 -1.21 -11.79 15.34
C ALA A 373 -0.62 -11.06 16.57
N GLY A 374 -1.43 -10.77 17.59
CA GLY A 374 -1.14 -9.90 18.71
C GLY A 374 -1.62 -8.48 18.45
N THR A 375 -1.41 -7.59 19.42
CA THR A 375 -1.66 -6.17 19.20
C THR A 375 -0.50 -5.56 18.40
N VAL A 376 -0.80 -4.56 17.57
CA VAL A 376 0.18 -3.81 16.78
C VAL A 376 0.03 -2.33 17.13
N GLY A 377 0.79 -1.87 18.11
CA GLY A 377 0.85 -0.46 18.46
C GLY A 377 1.60 0.37 17.40
N LEU A 378 1.58 1.69 17.58
CA LEU A 378 2.26 2.58 16.62
C LEU A 378 3.76 2.31 16.54
N ARG A 379 4.40 2.01 17.69
CA ARG A 379 5.83 1.71 17.74
C ARG A 379 6.16 0.37 17.08
N ASP A 380 5.29 -0.63 17.20
CA ASP A 380 5.47 -1.92 16.53
C ASP A 380 5.46 -1.78 15.00
N ALA A 381 4.57 -0.91 14.48
CA ALA A 381 4.49 -0.60 13.06
C ALA A 381 5.71 0.20 12.55
N TYR A 382 6.44 0.89 13.43
CA TYR A 382 7.59 1.71 13.09
C TYR A 382 8.94 1.02 13.32
N ASP A 383 9.12 0.32 14.46
CA ASP A 383 10.44 -0.07 14.98
C ASP A 383 10.88 -1.46 14.48
N TRP A 384 11.02 -1.59 13.18
CA TRP A 384 11.51 -2.81 12.53
C TRP A 384 12.25 -2.52 11.22
N ASP A 385 13.03 -3.49 10.73
CA ASP A 385 13.70 -3.41 9.43
C ASP A 385 13.18 -4.52 8.51
N PRO A 386 12.53 -4.18 7.38
CA PRO A 386 12.05 -5.16 6.41
C PRO A 386 13.13 -6.10 5.89
N ALA A 387 14.36 -5.60 5.68
CA ALA A 387 15.48 -6.41 5.19
C ALA A 387 16.00 -7.42 6.22
N ALA A 388 15.74 -7.20 7.51
CA ALA A 388 16.17 -8.07 8.60
C ALA A 388 15.05 -8.94 9.18
N TYR A 389 13.81 -8.78 8.70
CA TYR A 389 12.65 -9.49 9.24
C TYR A 389 12.76 -11.01 9.07
N LEU A 390 13.10 -11.48 7.89
CA LEU A 390 13.36 -12.89 7.61
C LEU A 390 14.87 -13.09 7.35
N PRO A 391 15.63 -13.66 8.29
CA PRO A 391 17.06 -13.84 8.14
C PRO A 391 17.44 -14.80 7.00
N GLY A 392 18.58 -14.55 6.36
CA GLY A 392 19.14 -15.41 5.30
C GLY A 392 18.57 -15.17 3.91
N LEU A 393 17.87 -14.05 3.69
CA LEU A 393 17.48 -13.60 2.36
C LEU A 393 18.68 -13.07 1.57
N PRO A 394 18.70 -13.25 0.24
CA PRO A 394 19.69 -12.57 -0.63
C PRO A 394 19.55 -11.05 -0.53
N GLY A 395 20.69 -10.35 -0.63
CA GLY A 395 20.67 -8.87 -0.69
C GLY A 395 19.82 -8.38 -1.86
N GLY A 396 18.93 -7.41 -1.60
CA GLY A 396 18.04 -6.86 -2.63
C GLY A 396 16.79 -7.69 -2.95
N ALA A 397 16.58 -8.86 -2.31
CA ALA A 397 15.37 -9.65 -2.52
C ALA A 397 14.11 -8.93 -2.02
N VAL A 398 14.20 -8.19 -0.92
CA VAL A 398 13.10 -7.35 -0.42
C VAL A 398 13.01 -6.09 -1.28
N VAL A 399 11.93 -5.98 -2.05
CA VAL A 399 11.67 -4.85 -2.94
C VAL A 399 10.67 -3.86 -2.35
N GLY A 400 9.99 -4.21 -1.27
CA GLY A 400 9.00 -3.32 -0.68
C GLY A 400 8.34 -3.79 0.60
N VAL A 401 7.42 -2.93 1.02
CA VAL A 401 6.56 -3.11 2.19
C VAL A 401 5.13 -2.82 1.78
N GLU A 402 4.20 -3.61 2.30
CA GLU A 402 2.78 -3.31 2.17
C GLU A 402 2.08 -3.35 3.53
N ALA A 403 1.10 -2.47 3.67
CA ALA A 403 0.24 -2.33 4.84
C ALA A 403 -1.17 -2.86 4.54
N PRO A 404 -1.49 -4.12 4.84
CA PRO A 404 -2.82 -4.68 4.69
C PRO A 404 -3.81 -4.13 5.72
N LEU A 405 -5.05 -3.90 5.26
CA LEU A 405 -6.19 -3.60 6.11
C LEU A 405 -7.34 -4.55 5.77
N TRP A 406 -7.49 -5.61 6.56
CA TRP A 406 -8.60 -6.54 6.50
C TRP A 406 -9.84 -5.94 7.17
N THR A 407 -11.04 -6.29 6.69
CA THR A 407 -12.24 -5.55 7.06
C THR A 407 -13.32 -6.38 7.75
N GLU A 408 -13.00 -7.53 8.34
CA GLU A 408 -13.98 -8.39 9.04
C GLU A 408 -14.73 -7.64 10.16
N THR A 409 -14.07 -6.66 10.77
CA THR A 409 -14.64 -5.85 11.87
C THR A 409 -14.86 -4.39 11.49
N ILE A 410 -14.52 -3.99 10.27
CA ILE A 410 -14.46 -2.60 9.84
C ILE A 410 -15.45 -2.41 8.69
N ALA A 411 -16.57 -1.75 8.98
CA ALA A 411 -17.70 -1.66 8.05
C ALA A 411 -17.92 -0.26 7.46
N ASP A 412 -17.15 0.74 7.89
CA ASP A 412 -17.34 2.13 7.45
C ASP A 412 -16.02 2.92 7.33
N ALA A 413 -16.11 4.07 6.69
CA ALA A 413 -14.95 4.94 6.43
C ALA A 413 -14.28 5.44 7.72
N ALA A 414 -15.04 5.70 8.77
CA ALA A 414 -14.49 6.17 10.04
C ALA A 414 -13.68 5.06 10.73
N GLY A 415 -14.16 3.82 10.66
CA GLY A 415 -13.42 2.63 11.12
C GLY A 415 -12.12 2.44 10.34
N LEU A 416 -12.17 2.53 8.99
CA LEU A 416 -10.97 2.49 8.16
C LEU A 416 -9.95 3.52 8.64
N GLN A 417 -10.34 4.79 8.73
CA GLN A 417 -9.45 5.89 9.09
C GLN A 417 -8.83 5.71 10.49
N ARG A 418 -9.61 5.25 11.48
CA ARG A 418 -9.10 4.96 12.84
C ARG A 418 -8.03 3.88 12.84
N MET A 419 -8.24 2.83 12.07
CA MET A 419 -7.29 1.71 12.00
C MET A 419 -6.07 2.04 11.14
N LEU A 420 -6.19 2.93 10.16
CA LEU A 420 -5.08 3.41 9.33
C LEU A 420 -4.19 4.41 10.08
N LEU A 421 -4.78 5.37 10.77
CA LEU A 421 -4.05 6.50 11.34
C LEU A 421 -3.86 6.34 12.86
N PRO A 422 -2.60 6.43 13.35
CA PRO A 422 -1.37 6.91 12.71
C PRO A 422 -0.42 5.80 12.17
N ARG A 423 -0.79 4.52 12.12
CA ARG A 423 0.14 3.42 11.75
C ARG A 423 0.53 3.43 10.27
N LEU A 424 -0.37 3.80 9.36
CA LEU A 424 -0.05 3.92 7.93
C LEU A 424 1.12 4.89 7.66
N PRO A 425 1.15 6.13 8.23
CA PRO A 425 2.32 7.00 8.19
C PRO A 425 3.62 6.39 8.75
N ALA A 426 3.54 5.59 9.81
CA ALA A 426 4.70 4.91 10.38
C ALA A 426 5.28 3.88 9.39
N ILE A 427 4.42 3.06 8.78
CA ILE A 427 4.81 2.09 7.76
C ILE A 427 5.33 2.81 6.50
N ALA A 428 4.75 3.95 6.14
CA ALA A 428 5.27 4.79 5.05
C ALA A 428 6.73 5.19 5.29
N GLU A 429 7.09 5.60 6.51
CA GLU A 429 8.48 5.95 6.83
C GLU A 429 9.40 4.72 6.84
N VAL A 430 8.92 3.54 7.27
CA VAL A 430 9.66 2.27 7.14
C VAL A 430 9.98 1.95 5.68
N ALA A 431 9.03 2.19 4.79
CA ALA A 431 9.15 1.86 3.38
C ALA A 431 9.93 2.91 2.56
N TRP A 432 9.84 4.18 2.96
CA TRP A 432 10.42 5.31 2.24
C TRP A 432 11.81 5.69 2.74
N SER A 433 11.99 5.89 4.04
CA SER A 433 13.18 6.50 4.60
C SER A 433 14.34 5.51 4.75
N PRO A 434 15.60 5.92 4.50
CA PRO A 434 16.76 5.08 4.81
C PRO A 434 16.76 4.64 6.28
N GLN A 435 17.12 3.38 6.55
CA GLN A 435 17.10 2.79 7.90
C GLN A 435 17.87 3.63 8.93
N GLN A 436 19.03 4.18 8.54
CA GLN A 436 19.94 4.89 9.43
C GLN A 436 19.46 6.29 9.83
N VAL A 437 18.46 6.85 9.16
CA VAL A 437 17.89 8.15 9.55
C VAL A 437 16.61 8.00 10.36
N ARG A 438 16.10 6.78 10.52
CA ARG A 438 14.89 6.51 11.31
C ARG A 438 15.22 6.52 12.78
N ASP A 439 14.41 7.22 13.54
CA ASP A 439 14.50 7.35 15.00
C ASP A 439 13.08 7.51 15.57
N TRP A 440 12.74 6.70 16.57
CA TRP A 440 11.40 6.70 17.14
C TRP A 440 11.03 8.03 17.80
N ASP A 441 11.91 8.61 18.59
CA ASP A 441 11.60 9.82 19.35
C ASP A 441 11.44 11.02 18.40
N ASP A 442 12.24 11.05 17.33
CA ASP A 442 12.08 12.03 16.25
C ASP A 442 10.77 11.82 15.49
N PHE A 443 10.41 10.56 15.15
CA PHE A 443 9.13 10.25 14.50
C PHE A 443 7.94 10.63 15.39
N ALA A 444 7.95 10.22 16.66
CA ALA A 444 6.88 10.54 17.61
C ALA A 444 6.63 12.05 17.73
N ARG A 445 7.69 12.85 17.74
CA ARG A 445 7.60 14.30 17.72
C ARG A 445 7.03 14.86 16.40
N ARG A 446 7.42 14.31 15.24
CA ARG A 446 6.94 14.79 13.93
C ARG A 446 5.49 14.43 13.66
N ILE A 447 5.05 13.24 14.06
CA ILE A 447 3.69 12.76 13.77
C ILE A 447 2.61 13.54 14.54
N THR A 448 2.94 14.21 15.65
CA THR A 448 1.98 15.07 16.39
C THR A 448 1.37 16.15 15.52
N ALA A 449 2.15 16.70 14.57
CA ALA A 449 1.66 17.72 13.63
C ALA A 449 0.57 17.15 12.71
N HIS A 450 0.67 15.86 12.36
CA HIS A 450 -0.31 15.18 11.50
C HIS A 450 -1.64 14.94 12.22
N GLY A 451 -1.65 14.67 13.52
CA GLY A 451 -2.89 14.55 14.31
C GLY A 451 -3.76 15.81 14.20
N ARG A 452 -3.15 17.01 14.14
CA ARG A 452 -3.86 18.26 13.91
C ARG A 452 -4.39 18.39 12.48
N LEU A 453 -3.62 17.97 11.49
CA LEU A 453 -4.06 17.97 10.09
C LEU A 453 -5.26 17.04 9.92
N TRP A 454 -5.19 15.82 10.43
CA TRP A 454 -6.30 14.87 10.37
C TRP A 454 -7.56 15.41 11.06
N THR A 455 -7.39 16.06 12.23
CA THR A 455 -8.52 16.70 12.93
C THR A 455 -9.12 17.86 12.13
N ALA A 456 -8.28 18.69 11.51
CA ALA A 456 -8.73 19.80 10.66
C ALA A 456 -9.48 19.29 9.42
N ASP A 457 -8.99 18.21 8.83
CA ASP A 457 -9.60 17.53 7.69
C ASP A 457 -10.80 16.63 8.08
N ARG A 458 -11.16 16.57 9.36
CA ARG A 458 -12.25 15.76 9.92
C ARG A 458 -12.08 14.25 9.71
N LEU A 459 -10.85 13.78 9.58
CA LEU A 459 -10.56 12.36 9.54
C LEU A 459 -10.68 11.76 10.96
N ALA A 460 -11.22 10.55 11.04
CA ALA A 460 -11.16 9.77 12.26
C ALA A 460 -9.74 9.19 12.41
N TRP A 461 -9.15 9.27 13.61
CA TRP A 461 -7.84 8.72 13.88
C TRP A 461 -7.71 8.29 15.34
N THR A 462 -6.72 7.45 15.64
CA THR A 462 -6.48 6.92 16.98
C THR A 462 -5.30 7.64 17.62
N ALA A 463 -5.50 8.22 18.81
CA ALA A 463 -4.42 8.78 19.61
C ALA A 463 -3.61 7.64 20.26
N ALA A 464 -2.77 7.00 19.44
CA ALA A 464 -1.98 5.85 19.87
C ALA A 464 -0.95 6.22 20.94
N ASP A 465 -0.64 5.25 21.81
CA ASP A 465 0.35 5.38 22.88
C ASP A 465 1.77 5.68 22.34
N GLY A 466 2.59 6.25 23.19
CA GLY A 466 4.00 6.58 22.89
C GLY A 466 4.21 7.91 22.15
N VAL A 467 3.14 8.69 21.92
CA VAL A 467 3.19 10.02 21.31
C VAL A 467 2.48 11.04 22.19
N ASP A 468 3.13 12.16 22.47
CA ASP A 468 2.50 13.30 23.15
C ASP A 468 1.66 14.12 22.16
N TRP A 469 0.43 13.71 21.93
CA TRP A 469 -0.49 14.40 21.02
C TRP A 469 -0.88 15.81 21.47
N ALA A 470 -0.67 16.16 22.76
CA ALA A 470 -0.94 17.48 23.31
C ALA A 470 0.22 18.46 23.08
N ALA A 471 1.45 18.01 22.97
CA ALA A 471 2.65 18.86 22.79
C ALA A 471 2.60 19.72 21.52
N GLY A 472 1.75 19.39 20.57
CA GLY A 472 1.50 20.18 19.37
C GLY A 472 0.52 21.34 19.52
N SER A 473 -0.15 21.54 20.66
CA SER A 473 -1.23 22.52 20.84
C SER A 473 -0.74 23.94 21.22
N GLY A 474 0.53 24.13 21.40
CA GLY A 474 1.13 25.38 21.83
C GLY A 474 2.03 26.02 20.78
N ALA A 475 1.47 26.66 19.77
CA ALA A 475 1.95 27.84 19.03
C ALA A 475 1.12 28.00 17.73
N ALA A 476 0.02 28.73 17.81
CA ALA A 476 -0.63 29.34 16.66
C ALA A 476 -0.08 30.75 16.47
#